data_78bdaed08f67372d190f8bcff6ad7507
#
_entry.id   78bdaed08f67372d190f8bcff6ad7507
#
_cell.length_a   1.000
_cell.length_b   1.000
_cell.length_c   1.000
_cell.angle_alpha   90.00
_cell.angle_beta   90.00
_cell.angle_gamma   90.00
#
_symmetry.space_group_name_H-M   'P 1'
#
loop_
_entity.id
_entity.type
_entity.pdbx_description
1 polymer ?
#
loop_
_entity_poly.entity_id
_entity_poly.type
_entity_poly.pdbx_seq_one_letter_code
_entity_poly.pdbx_strand_id
1 'polypeptide(L)'
;MRTLYSILIFLSVLSVKAQKTIITQLEVDKLINPLGLDSRNPDFSWRIKSDEYDLNQTHYQIFVATDKIFSKQSLVWDSGKVNSSESVYVKYQGKSLEYATKYYWTVKVWTNQSAKPKQSKISFWTTGLMNEKQWKSNWIGVKNEDRKS
;
A
#
# COMPACT_ATOMS: atom_id res chain seq x y z
N MET A 1 -43.01 -53.26 27.05
CA MET A 1 -41.69 -52.55 27.35
C MET A 1 -41.16 -51.97 26.10
N ARG A 2 -41.21 -50.61 25.99
CA ARG A 2 -40.68 -49.85 24.84
C ARG A 2 -39.36 -49.25 25.29
N THR A 3 -38.25 -49.74 24.76
CA THR A 3 -36.91 -49.22 24.98
C THR A 3 -36.68 -48.03 24.09
N LEU A 4 -36.60 -46.84 24.69
CA LEU A 4 -36.19 -45.58 24.06
C LEU A 4 -34.67 -45.59 23.93
N TYR A 5 -34.15 -45.69 22.70
CA TYR A 5 -32.74 -45.45 22.40
C TYR A 5 -32.51 -43.92 22.23
N SER A 6 -31.91 -43.32 23.25
CA SER A 6 -31.41 -41.93 23.16
C SER A 6 -30.16 -41.91 22.28
N ILE A 7 -30.26 -41.41 21.06
CA ILE A 7 -29.13 -41.13 20.19
C ILE A 7 -28.52 -39.78 20.63
N LEU A 8 -27.38 -39.85 21.31
CA LEU A 8 -26.59 -38.68 21.70
C LEU A 8 -25.75 -38.26 20.49
N ILE A 9 -26.23 -37.24 19.73
CA ILE A 9 -25.47 -36.64 18.63
C ILE A 9 -24.36 -35.75 19.23
N PHE A 10 -23.14 -36.22 19.18
CA PHE A 10 -21.95 -35.46 19.57
C PHE A 10 -21.63 -34.45 18.45
N LEU A 11 -22.09 -33.23 18.60
CA LEU A 11 -21.79 -32.14 17.68
C LEU A 11 -20.36 -31.66 17.94
N SER A 12 -19.38 -32.24 17.23
CA SER A 12 -18.00 -31.78 17.27
C SER A 12 -17.89 -30.41 16.56
N VAL A 13 -17.79 -29.35 17.32
CA VAL A 13 -17.49 -28.00 16.81
C VAL A 13 -16.03 -28.01 16.35
N LEU A 14 -15.82 -28.20 15.06
CA LEU A 14 -14.54 -27.99 14.42
C LEU A 14 -14.25 -26.48 14.44
N SER A 15 -13.43 -26.03 15.37
CA SER A 15 -12.89 -24.67 15.38
C SER A 15 -11.97 -24.49 14.18
N VAL A 16 -12.52 -24.02 13.06
CA VAL A 16 -11.71 -23.58 11.92
C VAL A 16 -10.99 -22.29 12.34
N LYS A 17 -9.70 -22.39 12.65
CA LYS A 17 -8.84 -21.21 12.79
C LYS A 17 -8.81 -20.51 11.44
N ALA A 18 -9.38 -19.31 11.35
CA ALA A 18 -9.26 -18.49 10.17
C ALA A 18 -7.78 -18.14 9.97
N GLN A 19 -7.15 -18.70 8.96
CA GLN A 19 -5.78 -18.41 8.56
C GLN A 19 -5.68 -16.94 8.19
N LYS A 20 -4.73 -16.23 8.80
CA LYS A 20 -4.61 -14.77 8.69
C LYS A 20 -3.52 -14.41 7.70
N THR A 21 -3.93 -14.08 6.47
CA THR A 21 -3.05 -13.46 5.49
C THR A 21 -3.22 -11.95 5.54
N ILE A 22 -2.14 -11.21 5.73
CA ILE A 22 -2.11 -9.75 5.78
C ILE A 22 -1.03 -9.19 4.85
N ILE A 23 -1.29 -8.00 4.31
CA ILE A 23 -0.31 -7.25 3.52
C ILE A 23 0.27 -6.16 4.41
N THR A 24 1.60 -6.11 4.49
CA THR A 24 2.36 -5.26 5.41
C THR A 24 3.51 -4.56 4.69
N GLN A 25 4.25 -3.71 5.38
CA GLN A 25 5.44 -3.02 4.87
C GLN A 25 5.19 -2.39 3.50
N LEU A 26 4.18 -1.51 3.46
CA LEU A 26 3.88 -0.74 2.26
C LEU A 26 4.91 0.39 2.13
N GLU A 27 5.74 0.30 1.11
CA GLU A 27 6.84 1.22 0.85
C GLU A 27 6.67 1.93 -0.49
N VAL A 28 7.10 3.18 -0.53
CA VAL A 28 7.24 3.99 -1.74
C VAL A 28 8.71 4.42 -1.81
N ASP A 29 9.42 4.06 -2.90
CA ASP A 29 10.87 4.24 -3.05
C ASP A 29 11.66 3.76 -1.81
N LYS A 30 11.33 2.55 -1.31
CA LYS A 30 11.95 1.88 -0.14
C LYS A 30 11.67 2.57 1.20
N LEU A 31 10.76 3.53 1.26
CA LEU A 31 10.44 4.28 2.48
C LEU A 31 8.98 4.08 2.87
N ILE A 32 8.72 4.01 4.16
CA ILE A 32 7.36 3.92 4.72
C ILE A 32 6.82 5.34 4.93
N ASN A 33 5.73 5.68 4.24
CA ASN A 33 5.08 6.99 4.32
C ASN A 33 6.04 8.18 4.14
N PRO A 34 6.87 8.21 3.07
CA PRO A 34 7.84 9.29 2.89
C PRO A 34 7.17 10.65 2.69
N LEU A 35 7.87 11.68 3.17
CA LEU A 35 7.48 13.08 2.98
C LEU A 35 8.47 13.75 2.02
N GLY A 36 7.94 14.51 1.05
CA GLY A 36 8.76 15.30 0.13
C GLY A 36 9.54 14.45 -0.89
N LEU A 37 8.93 13.39 -1.42
CA LEU A 37 9.58 12.53 -2.41
C LEU A 37 9.71 13.24 -3.75
N ASP A 38 10.92 13.27 -4.31
CA ASP A 38 11.19 13.96 -5.59
C ASP A 38 11.03 13.05 -6.82
N SER A 39 10.69 11.79 -6.61
CA SER A 39 10.47 10.82 -7.69
C SER A 39 9.17 11.10 -8.44
N ARG A 40 9.25 11.19 -9.77
CA ARG A 40 8.07 11.32 -10.65
C ARG A 40 7.39 9.99 -10.93
N ASN A 41 8.15 8.90 -10.86
CA ASN A 41 7.68 7.53 -11.09
C ASN A 41 8.15 6.65 -9.93
N PRO A 42 7.56 6.81 -8.73
CA PRO A 42 7.99 6.07 -7.56
C PRO A 42 7.76 4.56 -7.72
N ASP A 43 8.54 3.78 -6.98
CA ASP A 43 8.41 2.34 -6.89
C ASP A 43 7.56 1.95 -5.69
N PHE A 44 6.65 1.00 -5.87
CA PHE A 44 5.84 0.44 -4.80
C PHE A 44 6.38 -0.92 -4.38
N SER A 45 6.43 -1.16 -3.08
CA SER A 45 6.77 -2.47 -2.53
C SER A 45 5.85 -2.82 -1.37
N TRP A 46 5.58 -4.12 -1.20
CA TRP A 46 4.79 -4.64 -0.08
C TRP A 46 5.25 -6.04 0.29
N ARG A 47 4.90 -6.48 1.51
CA ARG A 47 5.12 -7.85 1.96
C ARG A 47 3.82 -8.53 2.32
N ILE A 48 3.73 -9.82 2.01
CA ILE A 48 2.63 -10.69 2.43
C ILE A 48 3.12 -11.47 3.64
N LYS A 49 2.39 -11.37 4.75
CA LYS A 49 2.59 -12.21 5.93
C LYS A 49 1.39 -13.14 6.08
N SER A 50 1.66 -14.42 6.15
CA SER A 50 0.64 -15.46 6.25
C SER A 50 1.09 -16.59 7.17
N ASP A 51 0.11 -17.24 7.79
CA ASP A 51 0.30 -18.50 8.51
C ASP A 51 0.06 -19.72 7.58
N GLU A 52 -0.25 -19.48 6.30
CA GLU A 52 -0.46 -20.51 5.28
C GLU A 52 0.89 -20.94 4.70
N TYR A 53 1.04 -22.28 4.56
CA TYR A 53 2.21 -22.86 3.92
C TYR A 53 2.09 -22.72 2.39
N ASP A 54 3.20 -22.48 1.70
CA ASP A 54 3.27 -22.38 0.23
C ASP A 54 2.31 -21.35 -0.38
N LEU A 55 2.09 -20.22 0.31
CA LEU A 55 1.28 -19.13 -0.19
C LEU A 55 2.11 -18.26 -1.14
N ASN A 56 1.66 -18.13 -2.39
CA ASN A 56 2.30 -17.36 -3.42
C ASN A 56 1.33 -16.32 -4.00
N GLN A 57 1.83 -15.08 -4.24
CA GLN A 57 1.09 -14.08 -4.99
C GLN A 57 0.96 -14.50 -6.45
N THR A 58 -0.23 -14.37 -7.00
CA THR A 58 -0.50 -14.62 -8.43
C THR A 58 -0.79 -13.33 -9.19
N HIS A 59 -1.48 -12.38 -8.55
CA HIS A 59 -1.82 -11.09 -9.15
C HIS A 59 -1.77 -9.99 -8.10
N TYR A 60 -1.63 -8.76 -8.57
CA TYR A 60 -1.84 -7.56 -7.76
C TYR A 60 -2.67 -6.52 -8.49
N GLN A 61 -3.18 -5.54 -7.75
CA GLN A 61 -3.78 -4.31 -8.28
C GLN A 61 -3.50 -3.17 -7.31
N ILE A 62 -2.87 -2.11 -7.81
CA ILE A 62 -2.51 -0.93 -7.04
C ILE A 62 -3.50 0.18 -7.35
N PHE A 63 -3.94 0.89 -6.31
CA PHE A 63 -4.75 2.10 -6.42
C PHE A 63 -3.98 3.26 -5.79
N VAL A 64 -3.95 4.39 -6.50
CA VAL A 64 -3.37 5.65 -6.02
C VAL A 64 -4.41 6.75 -6.17
N ALA A 65 -4.62 7.53 -5.12
CA ALA A 65 -5.61 8.61 -5.10
C ALA A 65 -5.10 9.82 -4.29
N THR A 66 -5.73 10.97 -4.47
CA THR A 66 -5.46 12.18 -3.67
C THR A 66 -6.28 12.22 -2.37
N ASP A 67 -7.21 11.29 -2.17
CA ASP A 67 -7.97 11.11 -0.93
C ASP A 67 -7.96 9.66 -0.43
N LYS A 68 -8.43 9.43 0.81
CA LYS A 68 -8.50 8.10 1.42
C LYS A 68 -9.72 7.27 0.98
N ILE A 69 -10.65 7.87 0.25
CA ILE A 69 -11.90 7.23 -0.16
C ILE A 69 -11.71 6.53 -1.51
N PHE A 70 -10.68 6.93 -2.28
CA PHE A 70 -10.42 6.44 -3.64
C PHE A 70 -11.62 6.67 -4.56
N SER A 71 -12.23 7.87 -4.45
CA SER A 71 -13.33 8.26 -5.30
C SER A 71 -12.90 8.34 -6.78
N LYS A 72 -13.84 8.25 -7.70
CA LYS A 72 -13.55 8.33 -9.14
C LYS A 72 -12.83 9.64 -9.51
N GLN A 73 -13.13 10.74 -8.79
CA GLN A 73 -12.54 12.06 -9.01
C GLN A 73 -11.11 12.16 -8.46
N SER A 74 -10.83 11.48 -7.36
CA SER A 74 -9.52 11.50 -6.69
C SER A 74 -8.56 10.45 -7.19
N LEU A 75 -9.05 9.45 -7.93
CA LEU A 75 -8.25 8.34 -8.41
C LEU A 75 -7.27 8.82 -9.48
N VAL A 76 -5.97 8.70 -9.17
CA VAL A 76 -4.88 9.10 -10.04
C VAL A 76 -4.38 7.92 -10.86
N TRP A 77 -4.38 6.73 -10.26
CA TRP A 77 -3.96 5.50 -10.92
C TRP A 77 -4.68 4.27 -10.37
N ASP A 78 -5.06 3.42 -11.28
CA ASP A 78 -5.47 2.04 -11.06
C ASP A 78 -4.66 1.18 -12.04
N SER A 79 -3.80 0.31 -11.52
CA SER A 79 -2.96 -0.57 -12.35
C SER A 79 -3.77 -1.62 -13.13
N GLY A 80 -5.07 -1.77 -12.81
CA GLY A 80 -5.82 -2.96 -13.18
C GLY A 80 -5.27 -4.20 -12.46
N LYS A 81 -5.88 -5.34 -12.72
CA LYS A 81 -5.41 -6.64 -12.19
C LYS A 81 -4.24 -7.13 -13.03
N VAL A 82 -3.03 -7.06 -12.48
CA VAL A 82 -1.78 -7.47 -13.12
C VAL A 82 -1.44 -8.91 -12.73
N ASN A 83 -1.19 -9.78 -13.71
CA ASN A 83 -0.72 -11.15 -13.48
C ASN A 83 0.79 -11.11 -13.23
N SER A 84 1.19 -11.10 -11.96
CA SER A 84 2.60 -11.08 -11.55
C SER A 84 2.73 -11.50 -10.08
N SER A 85 3.81 -12.19 -9.77
CA SER A 85 4.26 -12.50 -8.42
C SER A 85 5.15 -11.42 -7.80
N GLU A 86 5.49 -10.37 -8.57
CA GLU A 86 6.31 -9.27 -8.07
C GLU A 86 5.57 -8.47 -7.00
N SER A 87 6.28 -8.16 -5.93
CA SER A 87 5.80 -7.35 -4.81
C SER A 87 6.83 -6.30 -4.36
N VAL A 88 7.89 -6.12 -5.13
CA VAL A 88 8.96 -5.14 -4.87
C VAL A 88 9.29 -4.37 -6.14
N TYR A 89 9.57 -3.09 -6.01
CA TYR A 89 9.96 -2.17 -7.09
C TYR A 89 8.98 -2.11 -8.27
N VAL A 90 7.69 -2.26 -7.99
CA VAL A 90 6.63 -2.10 -8.99
C VAL A 90 6.51 -0.63 -9.35
N LYS A 91 6.82 -0.29 -10.59
CA LYS A 91 6.84 1.09 -11.10
C LYS A 91 5.45 1.71 -11.17
N TYR A 92 5.35 2.97 -10.72
CA TYR A 92 4.20 3.80 -10.98
C TYR A 92 4.04 4.05 -12.49
N GLN A 93 2.85 3.83 -13.02
CA GLN A 93 2.53 4.03 -14.44
C GLN A 93 1.26 4.88 -14.63
N GLY A 94 0.89 5.63 -13.62
CA GLY A 94 -0.27 6.52 -13.65
C GLY A 94 0.01 7.87 -14.31
N LYS A 95 -0.91 8.81 -14.11
CA LYS A 95 -0.75 10.19 -14.56
C LYS A 95 0.43 10.85 -13.85
N SER A 96 1.01 11.90 -14.48
CA SER A 96 2.05 12.71 -13.84
C SER A 96 1.62 13.16 -12.45
N LEU A 97 2.52 12.99 -11.48
CA LEU A 97 2.28 13.41 -10.11
C LEU A 97 2.47 14.92 -9.98
N GLU A 98 1.58 15.56 -9.22
CA GLU A 98 1.68 16.97 -8.87
C GLU A 98 2.71 17.17 -7.75
N TYR A 99 3.37 18.32 -7.71
CA TYR A 99 4.31 18.68 -6.65
C TYR A 99 3.57 19.05 -5.35
N ALA A 100 4.24 18.95 -4.23
CA ALA A 100 3.75 19.31 -2.89
C ALA A 100 2.37 18.69 -2.57
N THR A 101 2.11 17.51 -3.13
CA THR A 101 0.80 16.84 -3.06
C THR A 101 0.89 15.56 -2.25
N LYS A 102 -0.14 15.29 -1.45
CA LYS A 102 -0.27 14.06 -0.70
C LYS A 102 -1.09 13.04 -1.48
N TYR A 103 -0.51 11.86 -1.65
CA TYR A 103 -1.15 10.72 -2.29
C TYR A 103 -1.38 9.60 -1.28
N TYR A 104 -2.46 8.87 -1.45
CA TYR A 104 -2.80 7.66 -0.71
C TYR A 104 -2.77 6.48 -1.66
N TRP A 105 -2.38 5.33 -1.16
CA TRP A 105 -2.37 4.13 -1.96
C TRP A 105 -2.71 2.89 -1.15
N THR A 106 -3.16 1.88 -1.86
CA THR A 106 -3.45 0.55 -1.35
C THR A 106 -3.22 -0.47 -2.44
N VAL A 107 -2.94 -1.71 -2.06
CA VAL A 107 -2.78 -2.81 -3.00
C VAL A 107 -3.74 -3.95 -2.65
N LYS A 108 -4.37 -4.51 -3.67
CA LYS A 108 -5.08 -5.79 -3.63
C LYS A 108 -4.15 -6.88 -4.14
N VAL A 109 -4.12 -8.01 -3.46
CA VAL A 109 -3.28 -9.16 -3.80
C VAL A 109 -4.15 -10.41 -3.89
N TRP A 110 -3.99 -11.16 -4.97
CA TRP A 110 -4.54 -12.50 -5.16
C TRP A 110 -3.43 -13.52 -4.94
N THR A 111 -3.79 -14.65 -4.38
CA THR A 111 -2.85 -15.73 -4.08
C THR A 111 -3.31 -17.03 -4.73
N ASN A 112 -2.41 -18.02 -4.79
CA ASN A 112 -2.73 -19.38 -5.26
C ASN A 112 -3.76 -20.10 -4.39
N GLN A 113 -3.96 -19.65 -3.15
CA GLN A 113 -4.86 -20.32 -2.20
C GLN A 113 -6.22 -19.61 -2.05
N SER A 114 -6.43 -18.43 -2.65
CA SER A 114 -7.69 -17.69 -2.53
C SER A 114 -8.05 -16.95 -3.82
N ALA A 115 -9.25 -17.24 -4.34
CA ALA A 115 -9.82 -16.46 -5.43
C ALA A 115 -10.22 -15.03 -5.02
N LYS A 116 -10.44 -14.79 -3.71
CA LYS A 116 -10.78 -13.46 -3.19
C LYS A 116 -9.49 -12.71 -2.85
N PRO A 117 -9.33 -11.47 -3.34
CA PRO A 117 -8.15 -10.69 -3.01
C PRO A 117 -8.12 -10.27 -1.54
N LYS A 118 -6.93 -10.16 -1.00
CA LYS A 118 -6.67 -9.43 0.24
C LYS A 118 -6.27 -8.01 -0.11
N GLN A 119 -6.76 -7.04 0.65
CA GLN A 119 -6.41 -5.63 0.48
C GLN A 119 -5.55 -5.16 1.65
N SER A 120 -4.52 -4.37 1.33
CA SER A 120 -3.67 -3.74 2.34
C SER A 120 -4.42 -2.66 3.11
N LYS A 121 -3.83 -2.22 4.22
CA LYS A 121 -4.17 -0.91 4.80
C LYS A 121 -3.82 0.20 3.80
N ILE A 122 -4.40 1.38 3.99
CA ILE A 122 -4.05 2.56 3.22
C ILE A 122 -2.71 3.11 3.74
N SER A 123 -1.78 3.36 2.82
CA SER A 123 -0.53 4.05 3.06
C SER A 123 -0.54 5.37 2.31
N PHE A 124 0.48 6.21 2.51
CA PHE A 124 0.56 7.51 1.85
C PHE A 124 2.02 7.93 1.59
N TRP A 125 2.18 8.92 0.74
CA TRP A 125 3.41 9.68 0.60
C TRP A 125 3.09 11.13 0.22
N THR A 126 4.06 12.00 0.30
CA THR A 126 3.95 13.35 -0.27
C THR A 126 5.07 13.56 -1.28
N THR A 127 4.74 14.26 -2.36
CA THR A 127 5.74 14.70 -3.33
C THR A 127 6.43 15.96 -2.84
N GLY A 128 7.70 16.14 -3.22
CA GLY A 128 8.47 17.35 -3.02
C GLY A 128 8.18 18.40 -4.09
N LEU A 129 9.10 19.37 -4.24
CA LEU A 129 8.96 20.45 -5.22
C LEU A 129 9.31 20.02 -6.65
N MET A 130 9.88 18.84 -6.83
CA MET A 130 10.19 18.16 -8.11
C MET A 130 11.07 18.95 -9.12
N ASN A 131 11.25 20.27 -8.97
CA ASN A 131 12.21 21.05 -9.75
C ASN A 131 12.59 22.35 -9.02
N GLU A 132 13.77 22.90 -9.36
CA GLU A 132 14.33 24.10 -8.75
C GLU A 132 13.51 25.37 -9.02
N LYS A 133 12.80 25.45 -10.15
CA LYS A 133 11.97 26.60 -10.51
C LYS A 133 10.77 26.81 -9.58
N GLN A 134 10.41 25.80 -8.82
CA GLN A 134 9.33 25.84 -7.82
C GLN A 134 9.83 26.39 -6.47
N TRP A 135 11.14 26.52 -6.28
CA TRP A 135 11.74 27.09 -5.09
C TRP A 135 11.68 28.63 -5.18
N LYS A 136 10.77 29.23 -4.44
CA LYS A 136 10.56 30.71 -4.40
C LYS A 136 11.17 31.39 -3.18
N SER A 137 11.87 30.64 -2.32
CA SER A 137 12.46 31.19 -1.11
C SER A 137 13.78 31.86 -1.41
N ASN A 138 13.97 33.07 -0.87
CA ASN A 138 15.27 33.75 -0.84
C ASN A 138 16.06 33.28 0.38
N TRP A 139 17.38 33.16 0.24
CA TRP A 139 18.27 32.92 1.36
C TRP A 139 18.21 34.08 2.34
N ILE A 140 17.84 33.83 3.59
CA ILE A 140 17.93 34.80 4.66
C ILE A 140 19.34 34.66 5.22
N GLY A 141 20.23 35.61 4.84
CA GLY A 141 21.57 35.73 5.40
C GLY A 141 21.60 36.85 6.42
N VAL A 142 22.34 36.63 7.53
CA VAL A 142 22.70 37.75 8.42
C VAL A 142 23.77 38.56 7.72
N LYS A 143 23.53 39.84 7.46
CA LYS A 143 24.58 40.76 7.01
C LYS A 143 25.63 40.83 8.12
N ASN A 144 26.81 40.31 7.84
CA ASN A 144 27.98 40.46 8.73
C ASN A 144 28.49 41.91 8.61
N GLU A 145 27.81 42.86 9.23
CA GLU A 145 28.31 44.26 9.31
C GLU A 145 29.22 44.50 10.51
N ASP A 146 29.40 43.55 11.42
CA ASP A 146 30.17 43.74 12.68
C ASP A 146 31.40 42.87 12.84
N ARG A 147 32.12 42.55 11.76
CA ARG A 147 33.50 42.10 11.89
C ARG A 147 34.48 43.21 11.57
N LYS A 148 34.51 44.25 12.42
CA LYS A 148 35.68 45.11 12.53
C LYS A 148 36.57 44.53 13.63
N SER A 149 37.66 43.91 13.22
CA SER A 149 38.78 43.55 14.03
C SER A 149 39.50 44.77 14.56
#